data_0f7fa4b587cab2b6bdae03a0e1abf197
#
_entry.id   0f7fa4b587cab2b6bdae03a0e1abf197
#
_cell.length_a   1.000
_cell.length_b   1.000
_cell.length_c   1.000
_cell.angle_alpha   90.00
_cell.angle_beta   90.00
_cell.angle_gamma   90.00
#
_symmetry.space_group_name_H-M   'P 1'
#
loop_
_entity.id
_entity.type
_entity.pdbx_description
1 polymer ?
#
loop_
_entity_poly.entity_id
_entity_poly.type
_entity_poly.pdbx_seq_one_letter_code
_entity_poly.pdbx_strand_id
1 'polypeptide(L)'
;MAQEALTPQMWEALKAVKEVYRKNKTLTLISHAEGRVWANKVFFVEEDGYLYGVVERPQDGRGHHYRNIVQNPNVFFIIDRNVPDRFLQGEGQVELLGDVTERHERHILFRKVPQAVLFAKFFPLLVFRLRPTRLYISDYTEEWKPRARVEVTEEVFKAFQGPLKTRPRPWRAYWQGVRSFSFTVTLFSILLGAFLAPALSWPLLLLTLAGGLLAHASINVLSDYFDHRRGADTWLTLGSSRVLLDGLLPPGRLLLFGMVLLLLAAGVGLALTALRGLPVLYLALAGAFLGVFYTSPPVGLKYRALGDLAVFLAFGPLMALGSYYVQAEGFSPVPVLLSIPLGLLTIAILHGNNFRDIMDDSRAGFRTIASLLGFRGSGIYYLGLVVAAYGVTVVAIGVGWLPLWGLLVFLTAYLAWRNLRAAFQPRRVAFTFLDLVTAQLHFYFGLLLVAGVALGRWVG
;
A
#
# COMPACT_ATOMS: atom_id res chain seq x y z
N MET A 1 -26.73 -15.22 27.91
CA MET A 1 -27.03 -16.66 27.95
C MET A 1 -25.86 -17.58 27.53
N ALA A 2 -25.02 -17.28 26.52
CA ALA A 2 -23.83 -18.12 26.22
C ALA A 2 -22.63 -17.87 27.17
N GLN A 3 -22.64 -16.81 27.97
CA GLN A 3 -21.55 -16.47 28.89
C GLN A 3 -21.58 -17.23 30.22
N GLU A 4 -22.75 -17.75 30.61
CA GLU A 4 -22.93 -18.42 31.91
C GLU A 4 -22.54 -19.92 31.90
N ALA A 5 -22.32 -20.50 30.71
CA ALA A 5 -21.99 -21.93 30.54
C ALA A 5 -20.50 -22.25 30.60
N LEU A 6 -19.59 -21.23 30.52
CA LEU A 6 -18.15 -21.44 30.44
C LEU A 6 -17.47 -21.12 31.77
N THR A 7 -16.57 -22.00 32.22
CA THR A 7 -15.76 -21.75 33.41
C THR A 7 -14.82 -20.56 33.22
N PRO A 8 -14.44 -19.83 34.32
CA PRO A 8 -13.50 -18.73 34.25
C PRO A 8 -12.17 -19.10 33.57
N GLN A 9 -11.67 -20.32 33.80
CA GLN A 9 -10.44 -20.82 33.16
C GLN A 9 -10.62 -20.99 31.65
N MET A 10 -11.76 -21.48 31.17
CA MET A 10 -12.09 -21.56 29.76
C MET A 10 -12.16 -20.18 29.12
N TRP A 11 -12.73 -19.19 29.79
CA TRP A 11 -12.77 -17.81 29.31
C TRP A 11 -11.37 -17.21 29.10
N GLU A 12 -10.46 -17.43 30.05
CA GLU A 12 -9.08 -16.96 29.92
C GLU A 12 -8.36 -17.67 28.77
N ALA A 13 -8.52 -18.98 28.62
CA ALA A 13 -7.96 -19.72 27.50
C ALA A 13 -8.52 -19.22 26.15
N LEU A 14 -9.83 -18.96 26.05
CA LEU A 14 -10.45 -18.43 24.84
C LEU A 14 -9.97 -17.03 24.50
N LYS A 15 -9.78 -16.15 25.49
CA LYS A 15 -9.16 -14.83 25.29
C LYS A 15 -7.75 -14.95 24.69
N ALA A 16 -6.94 -15.86 25.24
CA ALA A 16 -5.60 -16.11 24.74
C ALA A 16 -5.61 -16.63 23.30
N VAL A 17 -6.50 -17.59 22.96
CA VAL A 17 -6.70 -18.10 21.60
C VAL A 17 -7.09 -16.96 20.65
N LYS A 18 -8.07 -16.14 21.02
CA LYS A 18 -8.51 -15.00 20.21
C LYS A 18 -7.38 -14.00 19.97
N GLU A 19 -6.54 -13.77 20.95
CA GLU A 19 -5.38 -12.90 20.82
C GLU A 19 -4.36 -13.47 19.83
N VAL A 20 -4.09 -14.79 19.88
CA VAL A 20 -3.22 -15.48 18.92
C VAL A 20 -3.79 -15.33 17.50
N TYR A 21 -5.08 -15.59 17.28
CA TYR A 21 -5.72 -15.41 15.99
C TYR A 21 -5.60 -13.97 15.46
N ARG A 22 -5.82 -12.99 16.33
CA ARG A 22 -5.76 -11.58 15.96
C ARG A 22 -4.35 -11.11 15.58
N LYS A 23 -3.33 -11.58 16.30
CA LYS A 23 -1.94 -11.13 16.13
C LYS A 23 -1.21 -11.80 14.98
N ASN A 24 -1.67 -12.98 14.54
CA ASN A 24 -1.01 -13.75 13.49
C ASN A 24 -1.74 -13.66 12.16
N LYS A 25 -1.01 -13.80 11.07
CA LYS A 25 -1.49 -13.78 9.68
C LYS A 25 -1.23 -15.10 8.95
N THR A 26 -0.46 -15.97 9.54
CA THR A 26 -0.11 -17.27 9.01
C THR A 26 -0.30 -18.36 10.05
N LEU A 27 -0.66 -19.54 9.59
CA LEU A 27 -0.65 -20.78 10.37
C LEU A 27 0.13 -21.85 9.59
N THR A 28 0.71 -22.81 10.28
CA THR A 28 1.20 -24.03 9.67
C THR A 28 0.03 -25.00 9.60
N LEU A 29 -0.45 -25.27 8.39
CA LEU A 29 -1.47 -26.28 8.12
C LEU A 29 -0.81 -27.63 7.93
N ILE A 30 -1.32 -28.67 8.56
CA ILE A 30 -0.84 -30.05 8.48
C ILE A 30 -2.01 -30.92 8.04
N SER A 31 -1.95 -31.45 6.82
CA SER A 31 -2.94 -32.35 6.26
C SER A 31 -2.33 -33.74 6.06
N HIS A 32 -3.12 -34.78 6.20
CA HIS A 32 -2.66 -36.15 6.06
C HIS A 32 -3.71 -37.05 5.42
N ALA A 33 -3.27 -37.99 4.60
CA ALA A 33 -4.10 -39.03 4.02
C ALA A 33 -3.20 -40.20 3.52
N GLU A 34 -3.64 -41.44 3.65
CA GLU A 34 -2.96 -42.63 3.10
C GLU A 34 -1.45 -42.69 3.43
N GLY A 35 -1.07 -42.38 4.68
CA GLY A 35 0.32 -42.38 5.11
C GLY A 35 1.16 -41.18 4.64
N ARG A 36 0.58 -40.28 3.87
CA ARG A 36 1.23 -39.03 3.44
C ARG A 36 0.86 -37.90 4.38
N VAL A 37 1.88 -37.12 4.82
CA VAL A 37 1.71 -35.95 5.61
C VAL A 37 2.30 -34.75 4.85
N TRP A 38 1.57 -33.66 4.82
CA TRP A 38 2.04 -32.40 4.24
C TRP A 38 1.85 -31.25 5.22
N ALA A 39 2.88 -30.43 5.41
CA ALA A 39 2.85 -29.29 6.28
C ALA A 39 3.41 -28.05 5.55
N ASN A 40 2.69 -26.95 5.58
CA ASN A 40 3.11 -25.70 4.98
C ASN A 40 2.52 -24.50 5.72
N LYS A 41 3.20 -23.36 5.67
CA LYS A 41 2.64 -22.09 6.15
C LYS A 41 1.65 -21.55 5.12
N VAL A 42 0.43 -21.27 5.58
CA VAL A 42 -0.64 -20.68 4.78
C VAL A 42 -1.13 -19.40 5.44
N PHE A 43 -1.59 -18.45 4.64
CA PHE A 43 -2.27 -17.28 5.17
C PHE A 43 -3.63 -17.65 5.74
N PHE A 44 -3.99 -17.03 6.85
CA PHE A 44 -5.31 -17.24 7.44
C PHE A 44 -5.88 -15.97 8.06
N VAL A 45 -7.19 -16.01 8.26
CA VAL A 45 -7.95 -15.07 9.08
C VAL A 45 -9.04 -15.82 9.84
N GLU A 46 -9.26 -15.39 11.08
CA GLU A 46 -10.43 -15.86 11.83
C GLU A 46 -11.61 -14.92 11.60
N GLU A 47 -12.78 -15.48 11.31
CA GLU A 47 -14.06 -14.79 11.33
C GLU A 47 -15.17 -15.77 11.76
N ASP A 48 -15.98 -15.32 12.75
CA ASP A 48 -17.10 -16.08 13.32
C ASP A 48 -16.72 -17.51 13.81
N GLY A 49 -15.51 -17.66 14.36
CA GLY A 49 -15.00 -18.93 14.89
C GLY A 49 -14.35 -19.85 13.85
N TYR A 50 -14.49 -19.53 12.57
CA TYR A 50 -13.82 -20.26 11.50
C TYR A 50 -12.47 -19.62 11.14
N LEU A 51 -11.55 -20.46 10.68
CA LEU A 51 -10.30 -19.99 10.06
C LEU A 51 -10.43 -20.11 8.54
N TYR A 52 -10.36 -18.98 7.85
CA TYR A 52 -10.36 -18.92 6.38
C TYR A 52 -8.94 -18.79 5.87
N GLY A 53 -8.60 -19.51 4.83
CA GLY A 53 -7.30 -19.46 4.20
C GLY A 53 -7.34 -19.93 2.76
N VAL A 54 -6.16 -20.07 2.15
CA VAL A 54 -6.04 -20.56 0.77
C VAL A 54 -5.00 -21.67 0.68
N VAL A 55 -5.28 -22.63 -0.19
CA VAL A 55 -4.36 -23.72 -0.57
C VAL A 55 -4.22 -23.80 -2.08
N GLU A 56 -3.10 -24.33 -2.55
CA GLU A 56 -2.86 -24.49 -3.99
C GLU A 56 -3.84 -25.49 -4.61
N ARG A 57 -4.39 -25.11 -5.78
CA ARG A 57 -5.16 -26.00 -6.64
C ARG A 57 -4.22 -27.05 -7.25
N PRO A 58 -4.66 -28.33 -7.43
CA PRO A 58 -3.80 -29.34 -8.01
C PRO A 58 -3.48 -29.03 -9.48
N GLN A 59 -2.20 -28.73 -9.75
CA GLN A 59 -1.61 -28.60 -11.09
C GLN A 59 -0.16 -29.09 -11.02
N ASP A 60 0.29 -29.83 -12.01
CA ASP A 60 1.70 -30.23 -12.22
C ASP A 60 2.41 -30.79 -10.98
N GLY A 61 1.78 -31.68 -10.24
CA GLY A 61 2.35 -32.28 -9.03
C GLY A 61 2.22 -31.46 -7.74
N ARG A 62 1.70 -30.22 -7.82
CA ARG A 62 1.40 -29.35 -6.65
C ARG A 62 0.04 -29.68 -6.04
N GLY A 63 -0.37 -28.94 -5.01
CA GLY A 63 -1.68 -29.12 -4.36
C GLY A 63 -1.73 -30.29 -3.39
N HIS A 64 -0.66 -30.54 -2.65
CA HIS A 64 -0.60 -31.65 -1.67
C HIS A 64 -1.68 -31.53 -0.61
N HIS A 65 -1.94 -30.33 -0.07
CA HIS A 65 -3.04 -30.11 0.87
C HIS A 65 -4.39 -30.47 0.26
N TYR A 66 -4.65 -30.07 -0.99
CA TYR A 66 -5.90 -30.41 -1.68
C TYR A 66 -6.13 -31.93 -1.70
N ARG A 67 -5.14 -32.71 -2.16
CA ARG A 67 -5.25 -34.15 -2.26
C ARG A 67 -5.53 -34.83 -0.92
N ASN A 68 -4.82 -34.36 0.14
CA ASN A 68 -5.02 -34.90 1.47
C ASN A 68 -6.40 -34.51 2.02
N ILE A 69 -6.82 -33.24 1.88
CA ILE A 69 -8.09 -32.72 2.43
C ILE A 69 -9.31 -33.38 1.75
N VAL A 70 -9.24 -33.64 0.44
CA VAL A 70 -10.33 -34.34 -0.27
C VAL A 70 -10.53 -35.76 0.26
N GLN A 71 -9.44 -36.46 0.64
CA GLN A 71 -9.50 -37.82 1.19
C GLN A 71 -9.77 -37.80 2.70
N ASN A 72 -9.20 -36.83 3.43
CA ASN A 72 -9.37 -36.70 4.87
C ASN A 72 -9.46 -35.21 5.26
N PRO A 73 -10.66 -34.72 5.59
CA PRO A 73 -10.86 -33.32 5.94
C PRO A 73 -10.29 -32.96 7.32
N ASN A 74 -9.88 -33.93 8.14
CA ASN A 74 -9.30 -33.66 9.44
C ASN A 74 -7.87 -33.20 9.27
N VAL A 75 -7.53 -32.07 9.92
CA VAL A 75 -6.25 -31.44 9.84
C VAL A 75 -5.75 -31.03 11.23
N PHE A 76 -4.43 -30.84 11.31
CA PHE A 76 -3.79 -30.18 12.44
C PHE A 76 -3.29 -28.81 11.98
N PHE A 77 -3.16 -27.87 12.93
CA PHE A 77 -2.57 -26.59 12.64
C PHE A 77 -1.80 -26.02 13.83
N ILE A 78 -0.80 -25.18 13.52
CA ILE A 78 0.01 -24.48 14.51
C ILE A 78 0.05 -23.01 14.14
N ILE A 79 -0.16 -22.15 15.15
CA ILE A 79 -0.04 -20.70 15.02
C ILE A 79 0.97 -20.22 16.03
N ASP A 80 2.11 -19.72 15.53
CA ASP A 80 3.22 -19.19 16.31
C ASP A 80 3.81 -17.93 15.68
N ARG A 81 4.71 -17.27 16.40
CA ARG A 81 5.53 -16.15 15.93
C ARG A 81 7.00 -16.54 15.71
N ASN A 82 7.31 -17.82 15.59
CA ASN A 82 8.67 -18.36 15.62
C ASN A 82 9.42 -18.12 16.95
N VAL A 83 8.71 -17.69 17.99
CA VAL A 83 9.22 -17.54 19.36
C VAL A 83 8.28 -18.34 20.26
N PRO A 84 8.77 -19.22 21.12
CA PRO A 84 7.95 -20.15 21.90
C PRO A 84 7.19 -19.51 23.07
N ASP A 85 7.07 -18.17 23.11
CA ASP A 85 6.43 -17.45 24.22
C ASP A 85 4.95 -17.76 24.33
N ARG A 86 4.25 -17.77 23.19
CA ARG A 86 2.83 -18.10 23.11
C ARG A 86 2.53 -18.74 21.76
N PHE A 87 2.01 -19.94 21.76
CA PHE A 87 1.61 -20.66 20.57
C PHE A 87 0.31 -21.44 20.75
N LEU A 88 -0.37 -21.64 19.63
CA LEU A 88 -1.61 -22.37 19.56
C LEU A 88 -1.45 -23.57 18.62
N GLN A 89 -1.78 -24.75 19.13
CA GLN A 89 -1.96 -25.96 18.31
C GLN A 89 -3.44 -26.27 18.24
N GLY A 90 -3.90 -26.80 17.10
CA GLY A 90 -5.30 -27.13 16.95
C GLY A 90 -5.51 -28.31 16.03
N GLU A 91 -6.63 -28.94 16.25
CA GLU A 91 -7.26 -29.92 15.37
C GLU A 91 -8.52 -29.30 14.79
N GLY A 92 -8.88 -29.68 13.58
CA GLY A 92 -10.09 -29.16 12.97
C GLY A 92 -10.46 -29.87 11.68
N GLN A 93 -11.59 -29.49 11.12
CA GLN A 93 -12.08 -29.98 9.84
C GLN A 93 -12.04 -28.88 8.79
N VAL A 94 -11.49 -29.19 7.63
CA VAL A 94 -11.39 -28.28 6.48
C VAL A 94 -12.46 -28.60 5.47
N GLU A 95 -13.14 -27.56 5.04
CA GLU A 95 -14.04 -27.56 3.89
C GLU A 95 -13.42 -26.72 2.77
N LEU A 96 -13.28 -27.27 1.58
CA LEU A 96 -12.84 -26.55 0.38
C LEU A 96 -14.04 -25.84 -0.23
N LEU A 97 -14.04 -24.51 -0.23
CA LEU A 97 -15.17 -23.70 -0.70
C LEU A 97 -15.18 -23.52 -2.22
N GLY A 98 -14.02 -23.60 -2.87
CA GLY A 98 -13.87 -23.43 -4.32
C GLY A 98 -12.80 -22.44 -4.72
N ASP A 99 -12.74 -22.11 -6.00
CA ASP A 99 -11.71 -21.25 -6.58
C ASP A 99 -11.76 -19.83 -5.99
N VAL A 100 -10.60 -19.30 -5.68
CA VAL A 100 -10.46 -17.93 -5.10
C VAL A 100 -11.03 -16.85 -6.01
N THR A 101 -11.07 -17.08 -7.32
CA THR A 101 -11.61 -16.11 -8.30
C THR A 101 -13.14 -15.99 -8.21
N GLU A 102 -13.82 -17.02 -7.77
CA GLU A 102 -15.28 -17.13 -7.74
C GLU A 102 -15.87 -16.89 -6.34
N ARG A 103 -15.10 -17.18 -5.29
CA ARG A 103 -15.61 -17.20 -3.91
C ARG A 103 -15.57 -15.82 -3.27
N HIS A 104 -16.70 -15.45 -2.66
CA HIS A 104 -16.82 -14.18 -1.94
C HIS A 104 -15.97 -14.17 -0.66
N GLU A 105 -15.77 -15.31 -0.03
CA GLU A 105 -15.02 -15.48 1.22
C GLU A 105 -13.56 -15.04 1.13
N ARG A 106 -12.99 -14.94 -0.08
CA ARG A 106 -11.65 -14.31 -0.29
C ARG A 106 -11.53 -12.94 0.33
N HIS A 107 -12.62 -12.15 0.36
CA HIS A 107 -12.62 -10.81 0.94
C HIS A 107 -12.35 -10.83 2.44
N ILE A 108 -12.77 -11.88 3.14
CA ILE A 108 -12.50 -12.08 4.56
C ILE A 108 -10.98 -12.16 4.77
N LEU A 109 -10.30 -12.98 3.98
CA LEU A 109 -8.85 -13.17 4.05
C LEU A 109 -8.09 -11.93 3.57
N PHE A 110 -8.43 -11.40 2.41
CA PHE A 110 -7.67 -10.32 1.77
C PHE A 110 -7.77 -9.00 2.53
N ARG A 111 -8.88 -8.73 3.23
CA ARG A 111 -9.03 -7.57 4.11
C ARG A 111 -8.01 -7.55 5.26
N LYS A 112 -7.72 -8.70 5.85
CA LYS A 112 -6.75 -8.83 6.97
C LYS A 112 -5.33 -9.06 6.48
N VAL A 113 -5.19 -9.80 5.38
CA VAL A 113 -3.91 -10.23 4.80
C VAL A 113 -3.82 -9.83 3.32
N PRO A 114 -3.62 -8.54 3.00
CA PRO A 114 -3.54 -8.09 1.60
C PRO A 114 -2.44 -8.81 0.80
N GLN A 115 -1.38 -9.27 1.47
CA GLN A 115 -0.30 -10.04 0.84
C GLN A 115 -0.78 -11.35 0.20
N ALA A 116 -1.89 -11.93 0.69
CA ALA A 116 -2.46 -13.14 0.10
C ALA A 116 -2.98 -12.92 -1.34
N VAL A 117 -3.33 -11.68 -1.70
CA VAL A 117 -3.70 -11.31 -3.08
C VAL A 117 -2.56 -11.57 -4.05
N LEU A 118 -1.30 -11.34 -3.63
CA LEU A 118 -0.13 -11.60 -4.46
C LEU A 118 -0.02 -13.07 -4.87
N PHE A 119 -0.25 -13.96 -3.92
CA PHE A 119 -0.24 -15.38 -4.20
C PHE A 119 -1.37 -15.77 -5.16
N ALA A 120 -2.56 -15.18 -4.99
CA ALA A 120 -3.69 -15.39 -5.88
C ALA A 120 -3.45 -14.91 -7.32
N LYS A 121 -2.56 -13.93 -7.55
CA LYS A 121 -2.16 -13.51 -8.90
C LYS A 121 -1.27 -14.54 -9.61
N PHE A 122 -0.42 -15.24 -8.86
CA PHE A 122 0.62 -16.10 -9.44
C PHE A 122 0.29 -17.60 -9.35
N PHE A 123 -0.60 -17.97 -8.45
CA PHE A 123 -0.94 -19.36 -8.19
C PHE A 123 -2.46 -19.59 -8.25
N PRO A 124 -2.92 -20.67 -8.87
CA PRO A 124 -4.31 -21.10 -8.77
C PRO A 124 -4.59 -21.56 -7.34
N LEU A 125 -5.46 -20.86 -6.64
CA LEU A 125 -5.75 -21.09 -5.23
C LEU A 125 -7.20 -21.46 -5.01
N LEU A 126 -7.43 -22.33 -4.03
CA LEU A 126 -8.75 -22.65 -3.48
C LEU A 126 -8.90 -22.04 -2.10
N VAL A 127 -10.05 -21.42 -1.86
CA VAL A 127 -10.42 -20.95 -0.52
C VAL A 127 -10.85 -22.13 0.31
N PHE A 128 -10.36 -22.21 1.52
CA PHE A 128 -10.83 -23.18 2.52
C PHE A 128 -11.42 -22.48 3.75
N ARG A 129 -12.31 -23.20 4.42
CA ARG A 129 -12.84 -22.87 5.73
C ARG A 129 -12.49 -24.01 6.69
N LEU A 130 -11.81 -23.70 7.79
CA LEU A 130 -11.44 -24.64 8.83
C LEU A 130 -12.28 -24.39 10.05
N ARG A 131 -12.99 -25.42 10.54
CA ARG A 131 -13.68 -25.41 11.83
C ARG A 131 -12.78 -26.07 12.87
N PRO A 132 -12.27 -25.34 13.87
CA PRO A 132 -11.53 -25.93 14.97
C PRO A 132 -12.42 -26.89 15.77
N THR A 133 -11.87 -28.04 16.15
CA THR A 133 -12.54 -29.04 17.00
C THR A 133 -11.88 -29.15 18.36
N ARG A 134 -10.56 -28.94 18.41
CA ARG A 134 -9.77 -28.98 19.65
C ARG A 134 -8.62 -28.01 19.57
N LEU A 135 -8.38 -27.26 20.62
CA LEU A 135 -7.35 -26.23 20.72
C LEU A 135 -6.47 -26.48 21.94
N TYR A 136 -5.17 -26.25 21.78
CA TYR A 136 -4.16 -26.32 22.83
C TYR A 136 -3.37 -25.01 22.83
N ILE A 137 -3.63 -24.14 23.81
CA ILE A 137 -2.92 -22.88 24.00
C ILE A 137 -1.81 -23.05 25.04
N SER A 138 -0.61 -22.63 24.69
CA SER A 138 0.55 -22.56 25.58
C SER A 138 1.02 -21.11 25.64
N ASP A 139 1.20 -20.60 26.85
CA ASP A 139 1.62 -19.23 27.12
C ASP A 139 2.71 -19.24 28.18
N TYR A 140 3.91 -18.81 27.81
CA TYR A 140 5.09 -18.78 28.67
C TYR A 140 5.56 -17.34 28.92
N THR A 141 4.73 -16.33 28.65
CA THR A 141 5.12 -14.90 28.70
C THR A 141 5.22 -14.35 30.12
N GLU A 142 4.49 -14.88 31.08
CA GLU A 142 4.47 -14.36 32.45
C GLU A 142 4.92 -15.39 33.50
N GLU A 143 4.48 -16.63 33.37
CA GLU A 143 4.85 -17.77 34.22
C GLU A 143 4.66 -19.08 33.43
N TRP A 144 5.29 -20.19 33.93
CA TRP A 144 5.03 -21.53 33.42
C TRP A 144 3.60 -21.94 33.72
N LYS A 145 2.66 -21.58 32.86
CA LYS A 145 1.27 -22.03 32.96
C LYS A 145 1.11 -23.38 32.26
N PRO A 146 0.41 -24.32 32.86
CA PRO A 146 0.14 -25.59 32.19
C PRO A 146 -0.63 -25.33 30.90
N ARG A 147 -0.31 -26.13 29.88
CA ARG A 147 -0.98 -26.10 28.57
C ARG A 147 -2.49 -26.26 28.75
N ALA A 148 -3.26 -25.23 28.38
CA ALA A 148 -4.72 -25.30 28.42
C ALA A 148 -5.25 -26.03 27.18
N ARG A 149 -6.06 -27.05 27.39
CA ARG A 149 -6.82 -27.74 26.35
C ARG A 149 -8.25 -27.20 26.33
N VAL A 150 -8.71 -26.84 25.15
CA VAL A 150 -10.08 -26.37 24.93
C VAL A 150 -10.72 -27.25 23.87
N GLU A 151 -11.72 -28.02 24.23
CA GLU A 151 -12.57 -28.71 23.27
C GLU A 151 -13.58 -27.71 22.71
N VAL A 152 -13.66 -27.61 21.39
CA VAL A 152 -14.53 -26.67 20.70
C VAL A 152 -15.92 -27.32 20.54
N THR A 153 -16.65 -27.41 21.64
CA THR A 153 -18.07 -27.78 21.61
C THR A 153 -18.90 -26.71 20.88
N GLU A 154 -20.16 -26.99 20.58
CA GLU A 154 -21.08 -26.02 19.98
C GLU A 154 -21.22 -24.75 20.83
N GLU A 155 -21.18 -24.86 22.15
CA GLU A 155 -21.26 -23.74 23.07
C GLU A 155 -20.01 -22.86 23.01
N VAL A 156 -18.83 -23.50 23.02
CA VAL A 156 -17.55 -22.80 22.84
C VAL A 156 -17.48 -22.17 21.47
N PHE A 157 -17.92 -22.85 20.40
CA PHE A 157 -17.97 -22.32 19.07
C PHE A 157 -18.87 -21.08 18.95
N LYS A 158 -20.06 -21.12 19.57
CA LYS A 158 -20.95 -19.96 19.66
C LYS A 158 -20.31 -18.79 20.43
N ALA A 159 -19.48 -19.06 21.44
CA ALA A 159 -18.73 -18.02 22.15
C ALA A 159 -17.65 -17.38 21.26
N PHE A 160 -17.11 -18.07 20.25
CA PHE A 160 -16.27 -17.46 19.20
C PHE A 160 -17.08 -16.57 18.26
N GLN A 161 -18.34 -16.86 18.00
CA GLN A 161 -19.22 -16.09 17.12
C GLN A 161 -19.70 -14.77 17.75
N GLY A 162 -19.42 -14.53 19.04
CA GLY A 162 -19.72 -13.27 19.71
C GLY A 162 -18.92 -12.08 19.15
N PRO A 163 -19.14 -10.84 19.69
CA PRO A 163 -18.71 -9.58 19.09
C PRO A 163 -17.20 -9.35 19.07
N LEU A 164 -16.45 -10.28 18.45
CA LEU A 164 -15.09 -10.04 17.99
C LEU A 164 -15.06 -9.20 16.72
N LYS A 165 -16.21 -8.85 16.17
CA LYS A 165 -16.30 -7.79 15.17
C LYS A 165 -15.79 -6.51 15.81
N THR A 166 -14.46 -6.40 15.91
CA THR A 166 -13.85 -5.09 15.92
C THR A 166 -14.25 -4.48 14.59
N ARG A 167 -15.40 -3.78 14.59
CA ARG A 167 -15.75 -2.90 13.47
C ARG A 167 -14.46 -2.14 13.17
N PRO A 168 -13.90 -2.23 11.97
CA PRO A 168 -12.74 -1.45 11.64
C PRO A 168 -13.06 -0.03 12.05
N ARG A 169 -12.24 0.56 12.92
CA ARG A 169 -12.50 1.91 13.42
C ARG A 169 -12.67 2.78 12.18
N PRO A 170 -13.79 3.48 11.96
CA PRO A 170 -14.08 4.14 10.69
C PRO A 170 -12.95 5.04 10.21
N TRP A 171 -12.27 5.73 11.17
CA TRP A 171 -11.14 6.61 10.87
C TRP A 171 -9.95 5.89 10.21
N ARG A 172 -9.72 4.58 10.50
CA ARG A 172 -8.65 3.81 9.86
C ARG A 172 -8.91 3.58 8.37
N ALA A 173 -10.18 3.41 7.99
CA ALA A 173 -10.53 3.29 6.58
C ALA A 173 -10.29 4.61 5.83
N TYR A 174 -10.64 5.75 6.43
CA TYR A 174 -10.33 7.07 5.86
C TYR A 174 -8.82 7.30 5.75
N TRP A 175 -8.04 6.96 6.79
CA TRP A 175 -6.59 7.06 6.76
C TRP A 175 -5.95 6.14 5.70
N GLN A 176 -6.48 4.93 5.52
CA GLN A 176 -6.06 4.02 4.46
C GLN A 176 -6.35 4.61 3.07
N GLY A 177 -7.50 5.28 2.89
CA GLY A 177 -7.90 5.93 1.64
C GLY A 177 -6.96 7.04 1.20
N VAL A 178 -6.40 7.84 2.12
CA VAL A 178 -5.49 8.94 1.77
C VAL A 178 -4.10 8.47 1.32
N ARG A 179 -3.73 7.19 1.52
CA ARG A 179 -2.43 6.62 1.10
C ARG A 179 -1.23 7.45 1.58
N SER A 180 -1.18 7.74 2.88
CA SER A 180 -0.17 8.63 3.49
C SER A 180 1.28 8.29 3.17
N PHE A 181 1.60 7.05 2.79
CA PHE A 181 2.95 6.66 2.36
C PHE A 181 3.41 7.40 1.09
N SER A 182 2.48 7.87 0.24
CA SER A 182 2.80 8.64 -0.97
C SER A 182 3.06 10.12 -0.71
N PHE A 183 2.77 10.64 0.49
CA PHE A 183 2.91 12.06 0.82
C PHE A 183 4.33 12.60 0.71
N THR A 184 5.32 11.71 0.67
CA THR A 184 6.73 12.07 0.48
C THR A 184 6.97 12.84 -0.81
N VAL A 185 6.22 12.55 -1.91
CA VAL A 185 6.38 13.25 -3.18
C VAL A 185 5.94 14.72 -3.08
N THR A 186 4.89 15.01 -2.32
CA THR A 186 4.44 16.37 -2.01
C THR A 186 5.40 17.08 -1.07
N LEU A 187 5.78 16.38 0.01
CA LEU A 187 6.63 16.94 1.05
C LEU A 187 7.95 17.47 0.49
N PHE A 188 8.69 16.63 -0.25
CA PHE A 188 10.02 17.01 -0.72
C PHE A 188 9.98 18.04 -1.84
N SER A 189 8.97 18.05 -2.70
CA SER A 189 8.83 19.08 -3.73
C SER A 189 8.51 20.44 -3.12
N ILE A 190 7.65 20.50 -2.10
CA ILE A 190 7.36 21.74 -1.37
C ILE A 190 8.58 22.23 -0.59
N LEU A 191 9.25 21.35 0.15
CA LEU A 191 10.46 21.69 0.90
C LEU A 191 11.55 22.18 -0.03
N LEU A 192 11.79 21.52 -1.16
CA LEU A 192 12.79 21.94 -2.15
C LEU A 192 12.50 23.37 -2.63
N GLY A 193 11.27 23.66 -3.07
CA GLY A 193 10.90 25.00 -3.52
C GLY A 193 11.08 26.06 -2.44
N ALA A 194 10.65 25.77 -1.20
CA ALA A 194 10.77 26.70 -0.09
C ALA A 194 12.22 26.97 0.32
N PHE A 195 13.07 25.93 0.38
CA PHE A 195 14.47 26.09 0.77
C PHE A 195 15.34 26.74 -0.30
N LEU A 196 14.90 26.78 -1.56
CA LEU A 196 15.54 27.51 -2.63
C LEU A 196 15.19 29.01 -2.65
N ALA A 197 14.15 29.43 -1.93
CA ALA A 197 13.75 30.82 -1.88
C ALA A 197 14.76 31.67 -1.06
N PRO A 198 14.95 32.95 -1.38
CA PRO A 198 15.91 33.83 -0.67
C PRO A 198 15.64 33.98 0.83
N ALA A 199 14.36 34.03 1.20
CA ALA A 199 13.90 34.08 2.60
C ALA A 199 12.91 32.93 2.86
N LEU A 200 12.92 32.38 4.08
CA LEU A 200 12.02 31.31 4.48
C LEU A 200 11.06 31.77 5.56
N SER A 201 9.78 31.79 5.25
CA SER A 201 8.69 32.02 6.20
C SER A 201 8.08 30.69 6.64
N TRP A 202 8.30 30.28 7.88
CA TRP A 202 7.76 29.04 8.43
C TRP A 202 6.22 28.97 8.39
N PRO A 203 5.46 30.05 8.73
CA PRO A 203 4.01 30.00 8.61
C PRO A 203 3.52 29.71 7.18
N LEU A 204 4.14 30.35 6.18
CA LEU A 204 3.79 30.12 4.77
C LEU A 204 4.19 28.72 4.31
N LEU A 205 5.33 28.19 4.76
CA LEU A 205 5.74 26.82 4.48
C LEU A 205 4.73 25.84 5.05
N LEU A 206 4.33 26.00 6.31
CA LEU A 206 3.34 25.11 6.95
C LEU A 206 1.98 25.17 6.24
N LEU A 207 1.55 26.38 5.84
CA LEU A 207 0.30 26.56 5.09
C LEU A 207 0.40 25.91 3.70
N THR A 208 1.52 26.05 3.00
CA THR A 208 1.77 25.41 1.70
C THR A 208 1.77 23.87 1.83
N LEU A 209 2.43 23.35 2.87
CA LEU A 209 2.43 21.92 3.16
C LEU A 209 1.01 21.40 3.46
N ALA A 210 0.24 22.12 4.26
CA ALA A 210 -1.13 21.75 4.58
C ALA A 210 -1.99 21.70 3.30
N GLY A 211 -1.94 22.73 2.44
CA GLY A 211 -2.66 22.77 1.18
C GLY A 211 -2.26 21.65 0.22
N GLY A 212 -0.95 21.45 0.04
CA GLY A 212 -0.42 20.39 -0.83
C GLY A 212 -0.78 18.99 -0.36
N LEU A 213 -0.68 18.71 0.94
CA LEU A 213 -1.04 17.40 1.51
C LEU A 213 -2.56 17.14 1.47
N LEU A 214 -3.39 18.15 1.71
CA LEU A 214 -4.85 18.03 1.57
C LEU A 214 -5.25 17.76 0.12
N ALA A 215 -4.66 18.48 -0.85
CA ALA A 215 -4.88 18.25 -2.27
C ALA A 215 -4.46 16.83 -2.67
N HIS A 216 -3.28 16.39 -2.26
CA HIS A 216 -2.79 15.02 -2.53
C HIS A 216 -3.70 13.95 -1.93
N ALA A 217 -4.08 14.10 -0.67
CA ALA A 217 -5.01 13.19 0.00
C ALA A 217 -6.36 13.10 -0.74
N SER A 218 -6.90 14.27 -1.14
CA SER A 218 -8.14 14.34 -1.93
C SER A 218 -8.02 13.56 -3.24
N ILE A 219 -6.94 13.81 -4.01
CA ILE A 219 -6.71 13.15 -5.30
C ILE A 219 -6.60 11.64 -5.14
N ASN A 220 -5.90 11.14 -4.12
CA ASN A 220 -5.81 9.71 -3.83
C ASN A 220 -7.19 9.09 -3.57
N VAL A 221 -8.00 9.75 -2.75
CA VAL A 221 -9.36 9.29 -2.40
C VAL A 221 -10.31 9.34 -3.61
N LEU A 222 -10.27 10.42 -4.39
CA LEU A 222 -11.09 10.57 -5.60
C LEU A 222 -10.66 9.59 -6.69
N SER A 223 -9.35 9.31 -6.82
CA SER A 223 -8.85 8.29 -7.75
C SER A 223 -9.41 6.92 -7.42
N ASP A 224 -9.38 6.49 -6.15
CA ASP A 224 -9.97 5.21 -5.74
C ASP A 224 -11.46 5.12 -6.06
N TYR A 225 -12.21 6.21 -5.86
CA TYR A 225 -13.62 6.26 -6.21
C TYR A 225 -13.87 6.09 -7.72
N PHE A 226 -13.15 6.85 -8.56
CA PHE A 226 -13.34 6.79 -10.01
C PHE A 226 -12.80 5.50 -10.61
N ASP A 227 -11.68 4.96 -10.11
CA ASP A 227 -11.13 3.67 -10.52
C ASP A 227 -12.10 2.53 -10.21
N HIS A 228 -12.73 2.56 -9.02
CA HIS A 228 -13.78 1.61 -8.64
C HIS A 228 -15.01 1.73 -9.57
N ARG A 229 -15.49 2.94 -9.85
CA ARG A 229 -16.64 3.14 -10.74
C ARG A 229 -16.40 2.71 -12.18
N ARG A 230 -15.16 2.77 -12.65
CA ARG A 230 -14.74 2.32 -13.99
C ARG A 230 -14.44 0.82 -14.05
N GLY A 231 -14.43 0.11 -12.91
CA GLY A 231 -14.00 -1.28 -12.85
C GLY A 231 -12.50 -1.46 -13.09
N ALA A 232 -11.71 -0.39 -12.96
CA ALA A 232 -10.24 -0.44 -13.04
C ALA A 232 -9.67 -1.19 -11.84
N ASP A 233 -10.27 -1.00 -10.68
CA ASP A 233 -9.91 -1.70 -9.46
C ASP A 233 -10.69 -3.00 -9.34
N THR A 234 -9.98 -4.10 -9.36
CA THR A 234 -10.49 -5.45 -9.11
C THR A 234 -9.93 -5.98 -7.78
N TRP A 235 -10.47 -7.09 -7.31
CA TRP A 235 -9.93 -7.74 -6.10
C TRP A 235 -8.44 -8.13 -6.20
N LEU A 236 -7.90 -8.25 -7.43
CA LEU A 236 -6.47 -8.48 -7.71
C LEU A 236 -5.64 -7.19 -7.69
N THR A 237 -6.25 -6.02 -7.70
CA THR A 237 -5.54 -4.74 -7.75
C THR A 237 -4.83 -4.46 -6.44
N LEU A 238 -3.52 -4.23 -6.50
CA LEU A 238 -2.67 -3.91 -5.35
C LEU A 238 -2.37 -2.41 -5.22
N GLY A 239 -2.52 -1.68 -6.32
CA GLY A 239 -2.22 -0.25 -6.38
C GLY A 239 -3.28 0.66 -5.79
N SER A 240 -4.48 0.17 -5.47
CA SER A 240 -5.55 0.93 -4.81
C SER A 240 -5.40 0.90 -3.29
N SER A 241 -6.11 1.80 -2.60
CA SER A 241 -6.22 1.75 -1.13
C SER A 241 -7.01 0.53 -0.64
N ARG A 242 -7.74 -0.14 -1.52
CA ARG A 242 -8.65 -1.27 -1.25
C ARG A 242 -9.85 -0.93 -0.35
N VAL A 243 -10.04 0.32 0.05
CA VAL A 243 -11.13 0.72 0.96
C VAL A 243 -12.51 0.34 0.42
N LEU A 244 -12.74 0.54 -0.90
CA LEU A 244 -13.99 0.16 -1.56
C LEU A 244 -14.04 -1.34 -1.85
N LEU A 245 -12.94 -1.93 -2.31
CA LEU A 245 -12.85 -3.35 -2.63
C LEU A 245 -13.10 -4.23 -1.40
N ASP A 246 -12.60 -3.82 -0.25
CA ASP A 246 -12.74 -4.55 1.02
C ASP A 246 -14.02 -4.13 1.79
N GLY A 247 -14.88 -3.29 1.19
CA GLY A 247 -16.16 -2.86 1.78
C GLY A 247 -16.01 -2.07 3.09
N LEU A 248 -14.86 -1.42 3.33
CA LEU A 248 -14.60 -0.67 4.56
C LEU A 248 -15.42 0.62 4.64
N LEU A 249 -15.66 1.25 3.49
CA LEU A 249 -16.52 2.43 3.36
C LEU A 249 -17.43 2.27 2.13
N PRO A 250 -18.66 2.77 2.18
CA PRO A 250 -19.50 2.85 0.99
C PRO A 250 -18.98 3.93 0.03
N PRO A 251 -19.14 3.74 -1.31
CA PRO A 251 -18.61 4.66 -2.32
C PRO A 251 -19.00 6.13 -2.11
N GLY A 252 -20.24 6.41 -1.73
CA GLY A 252 -20.72 7.79 -1.49
C GLY A 252 -19.99 8.46 -0.31
N ARG A 253 -19.64 7.74 0.75
CA ARG A 253 -18.87 8.30 1.87
C ARG A 253 -17.42 8.58 1.48
N LEU A 254 -16.82 7.73 0.66
CA LEU A 254 -15.47 7.95 0.17
C LEU A 254 -15.42 9.18 -0.75
N LEU A 255 -16.40 9.31 -1.67
CA LEU A 255 -16.54 10.50 -2.53
C LEU A 255 -16.69 11.77 -1.70
N LEU A 256 -17.63 11.79 -0.74
CA LEU A 256 -17.85 12.95 0.14
C LEU A 256 -16.55 13.33 0.88
N PHE A 257 -15.83 12.36 1.40
CA PHE A 257 -14.56 12.60 2.08
C PHE A 257 -13.52 13.23 1.15
N GLY A 258 -13.36 12.70 -0.08
CA GLY A 258 -12.48 13.28 -1.09
C GLY A 258 -12.86 14.71 -1.46
N MET A 259 -14.16 15.00 -1.60
CA MET A 259 -14.66 16.37 -1.88
C MET A 259 -14.39 17.33 -0.72
N VAL A 260 -14.58 16.90 0.52
CA VAL A 260 -14.26 17.72 1.72
C VAL A 260 -12.78 18.06 1.75
N LEU A 261 -11.89 17.08 1.52
CA LEU A 261 -10.45 17.34 1.44
C LEU A 261 -10.10 18.33 0.32
N LEU A 262 -10.76 18.22 -0.84
CA LEU A 262 -10.55 19.14 -1.98
C LEU A 262 -10.99 20.57 -1.62
N LEU A 263 -12.13 20.73 -0.97
CA LEU A 263 -12.61 22.04 -0.53
C LEU A 263 -11.68 22.66 0.52
N LEU A 264 -11.17 21.87 1.46
CA LEU A 264 -10.18 22.35 2.44
C LEU A 264 -8.89 22.78 1.73
N ALA A 265 -8.39 21.99 0.78
CA ALA A 265 -7.23 22.36 -0.03
C ALA A 265 -7.45 23.67 -0.81
N ALA A 266 -8.63 23.82 -1.42
CA ALA A 266 -9.03 25.05 -2.13
C ALA A 266 -9.08 26.25 -1.17
N GLY A 267 -9.62 26.09 0.04
CA GLY A 267 -9.63 27.14 1.07
C GLY A 267 -8.22 27.60 1.43
N VAL A 268 -7.27 26.66 1.61
CA VAL A 268 -5.86 26.97 1.85
C VAL A 268 -5.24 27.66 0.63
N GLY A 269 -5.54 27.18 -0.58
CA GLY A 269 -5.07 27.81 -1.83
C GLY A 269 -5.55 29.26 -1.98
N LEU A 270 -6.82 29.54 -1.65
CA LEU A 270 -7.37 30.88 -1.64
C LEU A 270 -6.73 31.78 -0.57
N ALA A 271 -6.47 31.24 0.62
CA ALA A 271 -5.75 31.97 1.66
C ALA A 271 -4.32 32.33 1.21
N LEU A 272 -3.59 31.40 0.62
CA LEU A 272 -2.27 31.66 0.04
C LEU A 272 -2.35 32.69 -1.12
N THR A 273 -3.41 32.64 -1.94
CA THR A 273 -3.65 33.60 -3.01
C THR A 273 -3.88 35.02 -2.45
N ALA A 274 -4.66 35.13 -1.37
CA ALA A 274 -4.88 36.42 -0.70
C ALA A 274 -3.58 37.01 -0.11
N LEU A 275 -2.68 36.13 0.33
CA LEU A 275 -1.39 36.55 0.93
C LEU A 275 -0.30 36.83 -0.12
N ARG A 276 -0.32 36.16 -1.30
CA ARG A 276 0.80 36.13 -2.26
C ARG A 276 0.38 36.45 -3.71
N GLY A 277 -0.90 36.73 -3.93
CA GLY A 277 -1.42 37.18 -5.22
C GLY A 277 -1.84 36.08 -6.19
N LEU A 278 -2.38 36.52 -7.33
CA LEU A 278 -2.98 35.66 -8.35
C LEU A 278 -2.09 34.56 -8.95
N PRO A 279 -0.74 34.70 -9.05
CA PRO A 279 0.07 33.61 -9.56
C PRO A 279 -0.08 32.30 -8.77
N VAL A 280 -0.32 32.38 -7.45
CA VAL A 280 -0.60 31.22 -6.62
C VAL A 280 -1.88 30.53 -7.07
N LEU A 281 -2.93 31.31 -7.39
CA LEU A 281 -4.20 30.76 -7.90
C LEU A 281 -4.01 30.01 -9.21
N TYR A 282 -3.26 30.58 -10.16
CA TYR A 282 -3.01 29.94 -11.44
C TYR A 282 -2.24 28.64 -11.31
N LEU A 283 -1.21 28.59 -10.46
CA LEU A 283 -0.46 27.38 -10.16
C LEU A 283 -1.33 26.33 -9.46
N ALA A 284 -2.16 26.77 -8.50
CA ALA A 284 -3.10 25.88 -7.80
C ALA A 284 -4.15 25.30 -8.75
N LEU A 285 -4.72 26.10 -9.67
CA LEU A 285 -5.67 25.65 -10.68
C LEU A 285 -5.03 24.66 -11.66
N ALA A 286 -3.79 24.91 -12.11
CA ALA A 286 -3.07 23.98 -12.96
C ALA A 286 -2.82 22.64 -12.25
N GLY A 287 -2.41 22.66 -10.98
CA GLY A 287 -2.26 21.44 -10.17
C GLY A 287 -3.57 20.72 -9.93
N ALA A 288 -4.65 21.47 -9.62
CA ALA A 288 -5.99 20.91 -9.45
C ALA A 288 -6.52 20.26 -10.74
N PHE A 289 -6.29 20.88 -11.90
CA PHE A 289 -6.63 20.30 -13.20
C PHE A 289 -5.93 18.94 -13.40
N LEU A 290 -4.62 18.90 -13.24
CA LEU A 290 -3.87 17.64 -13.40
C LEU A 290 -4.33 16.57 -12.39
N GLY A 291 -4.59 16.94 -11.15
CA GLY A 291 -5.00 16.01 -10.11
C GLY A 291 -6.44 15.50 -10.28
N VAL A 292 -7.41 16.40 -10.44
CA VAL A 292 -8.84 16.04 -10.58
C VAL A 292 -9.05 15.23 -11.85
N PHE A 293 -8.49 15.66 -12.96
CA PHE A 293 -8.64 14.97 -14.24
C PHE A 293 -7.67 13.80 -14.44
N TYR A 294 -6.89 13.47 -13.43
CA TYR A 294 -6.03 12.27 -13.45
C TYR A 294 -6.86 11.00 -13.70
N THR A 295 -7.93 10.80 -12.94
CA THR A 295 -8.84 9.63 -13.07
C THR A 295 -10.28 10.00 -13.42
N SER A 296 -10.71 11.26 -13.15
CA SER A 296 -12.11 11.64 -13.35
C SER A 296 -12.48 11.84 -14.81
N PRO A 297 -13.76 11.56 -15.20
CA PRO A 297 -14.27 11.91 -16.51
C PRO A 297 -14.36 13.46 -16.66
N PRO A 298 -14.31 13.98 -17.90
CA PRO A 298 -14.21 13.26 -19.17
C PRO A 298 -12.79 12.92 -19.60
N VAL A 299 -11.75 13.45 -18.92
CA VAL A 299 -10.36 13.38 -19.40
C VAL A 299 -9.70 12.05 -19.04
N GLY A 300 -9.55 11.73 -17.73
CA GLY A 300 -8.93 10.48 -17.27
C GLY A 300 -7.51 10.27 -17.81
N LEU A 301 -6.60 11.20 -17.51
CA LEU A 301 -5.22 11.21 -18.01
C LEU A 301 -4.49 9.87 -17.78
N LYS A 302 -4.74 9.24 -16.62
CA LYS A 302 -4.18 7.93 -16.25
C LYS A 302 -4.41 6.86 -17.33
N TYR A 303 -5.59 6.83 -17.93
CA TYR A 303 -6.01 5.77 -18.86
C TYR A 303 -5.63 6.06 -20.32
N ARG A 304 -4.96 7.18 -20.59
CA ARG A 304 -4.56 7.65 -21.92
C ARG A 304 -3.05 7.75 -22.09
N ALA A 305 -2.27 7.04 -21.27
CA ALA A 305 -0.82 7.10 -21.21
C ALA A 305 -0.24 8.51 -20.90
N LEU A 306 -1.07 9.42 -20.36
CA LEU A 306 -0.67 10.76 -19.94
C LEU A 306 -0.44 10.84 -18.42
N GLY A 307 -0.63 9.73 -17.71
CA GLY A 307 -0.49 9.69 -16.26
C GLY A 307 0.90 10.05 -15.78
N ASP A 308 1.94 9.53 -16.42
CA ASP A 308 3.34 9.80 -16.09
C ASP A 308 3.68 11.28 -16.24
N LEU A 309 3.22 11.93 -17.33
CA LEU A 309 3.41 13.35 -17.55
C LEU A 309 2.65 14.19 -16.50
N ALA A 310 1.42 13.79 -16.17
CA ALA A 310 0.60 14.50 -15.19
C ALA A 310 1.24 14.49 -13.79
N VAL A 311 1.72 13.33 -13.32
CA VAL A 311 2.39 13.25 -12.01
C VAL A 311 3.73 13.95 -12.01
N PHE A 312 4.49 13.89 -13.11
CA PHE A 312 5.74 14.62 -13.25
C PHE A 312 5.53 16.12 -13.06
N LEU A 313 4.60 16.70 -13.84
CA LEU A 313 4.32 18.13 -13.79
C LEU A 313 3.77 18.56 -12.44
N ALA A 314 2.83 17.80 -11.87
CA ALA A 314 2.17 18.14 -10.62
C ALA A 314 3.14 18.07 -9.43
N PHE A 315 3.85 16.95 -9.27
CA PHE A 315 4.69 16.68 -8.09
C PHE A 315 6.17 17.08 -8.26
N GLY A 316 6.60 17.48 -9.42
CA GLY A 316 7.90 18.08 -9.67
C GLY A 316 7.77 19.60 -9.85
N PRO A 317 7.76 20.09 -11.11
CA PRO A 317 7.84 21.50 -11.45
C PRO A 317 6.79 22.39 -10.80
N LEU A 318 5.49 22.06 -10.90
CA LEU A 318 4.44 22.94 -10.40
C LEU A 318 4.48 23.11 -8.88
N MET A 319 4.69 22.02 -8.15
CA MET A 319 4.69 22.05 -6.70
C MET A 319 5.92 22.76 -6.15
N ALA A 320 7.10 22.53 -6.74
CA ALA A 320 8.32 23.21 -6.33
C ALA A 320 8.28 24.72 -6.68
N LEU A 321 7.80 25.05 -7.89
CA LEU A 321 7.65 26.44 -8.31
C LEU A 321 6.62 27.18 -7.46
N GLY A 322 5.47 26.54 -7.18
CA GLY A 322 4.43 27.12 -6.33
C GLY A 322 4.92 27.39 -4.92
N SER A 323 5.64 26.44 -4.32
CA SER A 323 6.22 26.59 -3.00
C SER A 323 7.29 27.70 -2.98
N TYR A 324 8.16 27.76 -3.99
CA TYR A 324 9.14 28.82 -4.15
C TYR A 324 8.46 30.20 -4.25
N TYR A 325 7.44 30.32 -5.14
CA TYR A 325 6.72 31.57 -5.35
C TYR A 325 6.06 32.08 -4.06
N VAL A 326 5.43 31.19 -3.28
CA VAL A 326 4.83 31.56 -1.98
C VAL A 326 5.86 32.17 -1.03
N GLN A 327 7.11 31.75 -1.09
CA GLN A 327 8.19 32.29 -0.24
C GLN A 327 8.83 33.56 -0.82
N ALA A 328 9.09 33.59 -2.14
CA ALA A 328 9.92 34.59 -2.79
C ALA A 328 9.14 35.73 -3.47
N GLU A 329 7.83 35.56 -3.69
CA GLU A 329 6.97 36.48 -4.48
C GLU A 329 7.49 36.74 -5.92
N GLY A 330 8.25 35.79 -6.45
CA GLY A 330 8.86 35.86 -7.77
C GLY A 330 9.02 34.49 -8.42
N PHE A 331 9.30 34.50 -9.71
CA PHE A 331 9.57 33.27 -10.47
C PHE A 331 11.06 33.05 -10.64
N SER A 332 11.49 31.79 -10.59
CA SER A 332 12.84 31.35 -10.90
C SER A 332 12.78 30.02 -11.65
N PRO A 333 13.65 29.78 -12.64
CA PRO A 333 13.75 28.46 -13.26
C PRO A 333 14.40 27.41 -12.35
N VAL A 334 15.17 27.84 -11.35
CA VAL A 334 15.97 26.94 -10.50
C VAL A 334 15.10 25.90 -9.76
N PRO A 335 14.00 26.26 -9.07
CA PRO A 335 13.13 25.28 -8.43
C PRO A 335 12.52 24.27 -9.41
N VAL A 336 12.18 24.72 -10.64
CA VAL A 336 11.65 23.84 -11.71
C VAL A 336 12.71 22.81 -12.09
N LEU A 337 13.93 23.26 -12.39
CA LEU A 337 15.02 22.40 -12.83
C LEU A 337 15.49 21.43 -11.76
N LEU A 338 15.62 21.90 -10.51
CA LEU A 338 16.03 21.07 -9.37
C LEU A 338 14.94 20.10 -8.90
N SER A 339 13.68 20.32 -9.27
CA SER A 339 12.58 19.37 -8.99
C SER A 339 12.51 18.22 -10.00
N ILE A 340 13.18 18.31 -11.14
CA ILE A 340 13.16 17.26 -12.17
C ILE A 340 13.54 15.87 -11.60
N PRO A 341 14.63 15.72 -10.81
CA PRO A 341 14.96 14.42 -10.22
C PRO A 341 13.82 13.82 -9.36
N LEU A 342 13.15 14.66 -8.54
CA LEU A 342 12.00 14.23 -7.74
C LEU A 342 10.82 13.83 -8.62
N GLY A 343 10.52 14.60 -9.66
CA GLY A 343 9.49 14.29 -10.64
C GLY A 343 9.75 12.98 -11.37
N LEU A 344 10.99 12.72 -11.80
CA LEU A 344 11.38 11.47 -12.45
C LEU A 344 11.23 10.26 -11.53
N LEU A 345 11.62 10.38 -10.27
CA LEU A 345 11.41 9.31 -9.28
C LEU A 345 9.92 9.15 -8.94
N THR A 346 9.11 10.21 -9.00
CA THR A 346 7.64 10.11 -8.86
C THR A 346 7.03 9.33 -10.03
N ILE A 347 7.47 9.59 -11.27
CA ILE A 347 7.08 8.75 -12.42
C ILE A 347 7.52 7.30 -12.16
N ALA A 348 8.74 7.07 -11.67
CA ALA A 348 9.23 5.71 -11.42
C ALA A 348 8.37 4.96 -10.37
N ILE A 349 7.80 5.64 -9.36
CA ILE A 349 6.84 5.04 -8.42
C ILE A 349 5.57 4.64 -9.16
N LEU A 350 4.96 5.55 -9.92
CA LEU A 350 3.75 5.28 -10.70
C LEU A 350 3.99 4.18 -11.73
N HIS A 351 5.11 4.26 -12.45
CA HIS A 351 5.46 3.27 -13.45
C HIS A 351 5.68 1.89 -12.82
N GLY A 352 6.29 1.80 -11.64
CA GLY A 352 6.44 0.54 -10.89
C GLY A 352 5.09 -0.13 -10.60
N ASN A 353 4.07 0.67 -10.26
CA ASN A 353 2.70 0.20 -10.10
C ASN A 353 2.09 -0.30 -11.43
N ASN A 354 2.13 0.51 -12.48
CA ASN A 354 1.60 0.18 -13.80
C ASN A 354 2.36 -1.00 -14.43
N PHE A 355 3.66 -1.11 -14.20
CA PHE A 355 4.51 -2.18 -14.68
C PHE A 355 4.12 -3.55 -14.08
N ARG A 356 3.79 -3.59 -12.79
CA ARG A 356 3.26 -4.77 -12.14
C ARG A 356 1.89 -5.17 -12.73
N ASP A 357 1.07 -4.19 -13.06
CA ASP A 357 -0.33 -4.38 -13.41
C ASP A 357 -0.58 -4.41 -14.95
N ILE A 358 0.49 -4.51 -15.80
CA ILE A 358 0.41 -4.52 -17.29
C ILE A 358 -0.68 -5.47 -17.82
N MET A 359 -0.77 -6.69 -17.28
CA MET A 359 -1.73 -7.69 -17.76
C MET A 359 -3.16 -7.31 -17.39
N ASP A 360 -3.36 -6.76 -16.21
CA ASP A 360 -4.68 -6.35 -15.72
C ASP A 360 -5.16 -5.09 -16.45
N ASP A 361 -4.28 -4.10 -16.62
CA ASP A 361 -4.55 -2.87 -17.38
C ASP A 361 -4.91 -3.18 -18.85
N SER A 362 -4.15 -4.07 -19.49
CA SER A 362 -4.40 -4.46 -20.88
C SER A 362 -5.74 -5.16 -21.04
N ARG A 363 -6.14 -6.03 -20.10
CA ARG A 363 -7.45 -6.69 -20.11
C ARG A 363 -8.62 -5.71 -19.89
N ALA A 364 -8.39 -4.69 -19.07
CA ALA A 364 -9.37 -3.63 -18.82
C ALA A 364 -9.43 -2.59 -19.95
N GLY A 365 -8.57 -2.70 -20.98
CA GLY A 365 -8.50 -1.77 -22.10
C GLY A 365 -7.84 -0.42 -21.76
N PHE A 366 -7.10 -0.32 -20.65
CA PHE A 366 -6.40 0.89 -20.25
C PHE A 366 -5.04 0.99 -20.93
N ARG A 367 -4.73 2.22 -21.39
CA ARG A 367 -3.43 2.54 -21.99
C ARG A 367 -2.57 3.27 -20.99
N THR A 368 -1.62 2.56 -20.38
CA THR A 368 -0.54 3.11 -19.57
C THR A 368 0.76 3.05 -20.35
N ILE A 369 1.79 3.85 -20.00
CA ILE A 369 3.11 3.73 -20.63
C ILE A 369 3.63 2.30 -20.46
N ALA A 370 3.41 1.67 -19.31
CA ALA A 370 3.82 0.30 -19.07
C ALA A 370 3.11 -0.70 -20.01
N SER A 371 1.79 -0.57 -20.22
CA SER A 371 1.06 -1.46 -21.14
C SER A 371 1.47 -1.30 -22.60
N LEU A 372 1.88 -0.08 -23.00
CA LEU A 372 2.39 0.19 -24.35
C LEU A 372 3.79 -0.37 -24.58
N LEU A 373 4.68 -0.28 -23.59
CA LEU A 373 6.07 -0.72 -23.68
C LEU A 373 6.26 -2.22 -23.44
N GLY A 374 5.29 -2.88 -22.79
CA GLY A 374 5.41 -4.27 -22.32
C GLY A 374 6.51 -4.45 -21.27
N PHE A 375 6.72 -5.68 -20.81
CA PHE A 375 7.63 -5.96 -19.68
C PHE A 375 9.07 -5.52 -19.92
N ARG A 376 9.66 -5.81 -21.10
CA ARG A 376 11.06 -5.45 -21.39
C ARG A 376 11.24 -3.94 -21.53
N GLY A 377 10.35 -3.29 -22.29
CA GLY A 377 10.41 -1.84 -22.48
C GLY A 377 10.19 -1.07 -21.19
N SER A 378 9.27 -1.55 -20.33
CA SER A 378 9.02 -0.95 -19.00
C SER A 378 10.24 -1.04 -18.09
N GLY A 379 10.98 -2.15 -18.11
CA GLY A 379 12.23 -2.26 -17.36
C GLY A 379 13.29 -1.24 -17.82
N ILE A 380 13.42 -1.04 -19.15
CA ILE A 380 14.34 -0.04 -19.72
C ILE A 380 13.89 1.39 -19.38
N TYR A 381 12.58 1.67 -19.49
CA TYR A 381 12.03 2.96 -19.14
C TYR A 381 12.26 3.29 -17.65
N TYR A 382 12.02 2.32 -16.76
CA TYR A 382 12.28 2.46 -15.32
C TYR A 382 13.76 2.76 -15.04
N LEU A 383 14.69 2.04 -15.72
CA LEU A 383 16.14 2.31 -15.65
C LEU A 383 16.44 3.74 -16.06
N GLY A 384 15.87 4.19 -17.21
CA GLY A 384 16.06 5.55 -17.72
C GLY A 384 15.62 6.63 -16.72
N LEU A 385 14.46 6.45 -16.09
CA LEU A 385 13.96 7.37 -15.07
C LEU A 385 14.88 7.50 -13.86
N VAL A 386 15.35 6.36 -13.33
CA VAL A 386 16.24 6.34 -12.17
C VAL A 386 17.59 6.95 -12.51
N VAL A 387 18.22 6.54 -13.63
CA VAL A 387 19.53 7.06 -14.06
C VAL A 387 19.45 8.55 -14.35
N ALA A 388 18.39 9.00 -15.04
CA ALA A 388 18.20 10.41 -15.34
C ALA A 388 18.05 11.28 -14.07
N ALA A 389 17.39 10.77 -13.01
CA ALA A 389 17.29 11.51 -11.74
C ALA A 389 18.67 11.80 -11.14
N TYR A 390 19.58 10.84 -11.12
CA TYR A 390 20.96 11.05 -10.66
C TYR A 390 21.75 11.93 -11.64
N GLY A 391 21.60 11.69 -12.94
CA GLY A 391 22.30 12.46 -13.97
C GLY A 391 21.96 13.94 -13.94
N VAL A 392 20.67 14.29 -13.83
CA VAL A 392 20.23 15.69 -13.70
C VAL A 392 20.80 16.33 -12.43
N THR A 393 20.88 15.58 -11.33
CA THR A 393 21.49 16.07 -10.09
C THR A 393 22.98 16.40 -10.29
N VAL A 394 23.74 15.53 -10.97
CA VAL A 394 25.16 15.78 -11.30
C VAL A 394 25.30 17.02 -12.18
N VAL A 395 24.48 17.14 -13.22
CA VAL A 395 24.48 18.31 -14.11
C VAL A 395 24.18 19.59 -13.32
N ALA A 396 23.17 19.57 -12.43
CA ALA A 396 22.81 20.72 -11.61
C ALA A 396 23.96 21.17 -10.69
N ILE A 397 24.74 20.23 -10.15
CA ILE A 397 25.95 20.53 -9.37
C ILE A 397 27.04 21.12 -10.28
N GLY A 398 27.27 20.49 -11.46
CA GLY A 398 28.30 20.93 -12.38
C GLY A 398 28.10 22.33 -12.95
N VAL A 399 26.84 22.76 -13.13
CA VAL A 399 26.52 24.14 -13.58
C VAL A 399 26.34 25.12 -12.41
N GLY A 400 26.57 24.69 -11.16
CA GLY A 400 26.50 25.55 -9.98
C GLY A 400 25.10 25.91 -9.47
N TRP A 401 24.04 25.22 -9.96
CA TRP A 401 22.67 25.44 -9.48
C TRP A 401 22.38 24.71 -8.16
N LEU A 402 23.10 23.62 -7.92
CA LEU A 402 23.01 22.84 -6.69
C LEU A 402 24.39 22.83 -6.02
N PRO A 403 24.48 23.07 -4.70
CA PRO A 403 25.75 22.99 -3.98
C PRO A 403 26.32 21.58 -3.99
N LEU A 404 27.62 21.43 -3.72
CA LEU A 404 28.29 20.12 -3.65
C LEU A 404 27.62 19.15 -2.67
N TRP A 405 26.93 19.65 -1.65
CA TRP A 405 26.10 18.87 -0.74
C TRP A 405 24.98 18.07 -1.44
N GLY A 406 24.62 18.44 -2.67
CA GLY A 406 23.74 17.62 -3.53
C GLY A 406 24.26 16.23 -3.81
N LEU A 407 25.57 15.98 -3.69
CA LEU A 407 26.17 14.65 -3.80
C LEU A 407 25.67 13.66 -2.72
N LEU A 408 25.10 14.15 -1.63
CA LEU A 408 24.52 13.28 -0.59
C LEU A 408 23.48 12.30 -1.16
N VAL A 409 22.78 12.65 -2.27
CA VAL A 409 21.80 11.73 -2.89
C VAL A 409 22.42 10.39 -3.32
N PHE A 410 23.75 10.36 -3.58
CA PHE A 410 24.44 9.11 -3.98
C PHE A 410 24.51 8.07 -2.85
N LEU A 411 24.27 8.45 -1.61
CA LEU A 411 24.09 7.49 -0.51
C LEU A 411 22.88 6.55 -0.76
N THR A 412 21.96 6.95 -1.64
CA THR A 412 20.82 6.10 -2.06
C THR A 412 21.12 5.15 -3.23
N ALA A 413 22.34 5.17 -3.78
CA ALA A 413 22.70 4.37 -4.98
C ALA A 413 22.48 2.86 -4.79
N TYR A 414 22.71 2.34 -3.57
CA TYR A 414 22.41 0.94 -3.25
C TYR A 414 20.91 0.62 -3.38
N LEU A 415 20.03 1.51 -2.92
CA LEU A 415 18.59 1.35 -3.06
C LEU A 415 18.17 1.39 -4.54
N ALA A 416 18.73 2.33 -5.31
CA ALA A 416 18.50 2.41 -6.75
C ALA A 416 18.92 1.12 -7.46
N TRP A 417 20.11 0.62 -7.21
CA TRP A 417 20.60 -0.65 -7.78
C TRP A 417 19.71 -1.84 -7.40
N ARG A 418 19.31 -1.96 -6.14
CA ARG A 418 18.39 -3.01 -5.67
C ARG A 418 17.06 -2.97 -6.43
N ASN A 419 16.50 -1.77 -6.60
CA ASN A 419 15.23 -1.58 -7.30
C ASN A 419 15.35 -1.90 -8.80
N LEU A 420 16.47 -1.50 -9.44
CA LEU A 420 16.76 -1.86 -10.83
C LEU A 420 16.85 -3.37 -11.02
N ARG A 421 17.54 -4.09 -10.12
CA ARG A 421 17.56 -5.56 -10.17
C ARG A 421 16.16 -6.16 -10.06
N ALA A 422 15.29 -5.59 -9.21
CA ALA A 422 13.91 -6.05 -9.09
C ALA A 422 13.10 -5.80 -10.38
N ALA A 423 13.26 -4.63 -11.03
CA ALA A 423 12.57 -4.26 -12.25
C ALA A 423 12.86 -5.24 -13.41
N PHE A 424 14.09 -5.78 -13.50
CA PHE A 424 14.47 -6.78 -14.53
C PHE A 424 14.17 -8.23 -14.13
N GLN A 425 13.50 -8.47 -12.99
CA GLN A 425 13.16 -9.82 -12.52
C GLN A 425 11.66 -9.95 -12.18
N PRO A 426 10.75 -9.83 -13.18
CA PRO A 426 9.30 -9.75 -12.96
C PRO A 426 8.67 -11.01 -12.30
N ARG A 427 9.40 -12.14 -12.29
CA ARG A 427 8.96 -13.38 -11.63
C ARG A 427 9.30 -13.43 -10.13
N ARG A 428 10.00 -12.44 -9.59
CA ARG A 428 10.36 -12.39 -8.16
C ARG A 428 9.38 -11.55 -7.35
N VAL A 429 9.18 -11.92 -6.10
CA VAL A 429 8.32 -11.19 -5.14
C VAL A 429 8.75 -9.72 -5.01
N ALA A 430 10.07 -9.42 -5.11
CA ALA A 430 10.57 -8.05 -5.05
C ALA A 430 10.01 -7.13 -6.14
N PHE A 431 9.72 -7.66 -7.34
CA PHE A 431 9.09 -6.92 -8.44
C PHE A 431 7.67 -6.44 -8.08
N THR A 432 6.93 -7.25 -7.34
CA THR A 432 5.55 -6.93 -6.96
C THR A 432 5.44 -5.69 -6.07
N PHE A 433 6.51 -5.38 -5.35
CA PHE A 433 6.61 -4.20 -4.48
C PHE A 433 7.48 -3.09 -5.06
N LEU A 434 7.67 -3.08 -6.39
CA LEU A 434 8.57 -2.13 -7.05
C LEU A 434 8.16 -0.67 -6.77
N ASP A 435 6.87 -0.38 -6.73
CA ASP A 435 6.32 0.93 -6.36
C ASP A 435 6.71 1.33 -4.93
N LEU A 436 6.57 0.43 -3.95
CA LEU A 436 6.90 0.71 -2.55
C LEU A 436 8.41 0.90 -2.33
N VAL A 437 9.25 0.05 -2.93
CA VAL A 437 10.70 0.21 -2.79
C VAL A 437 11.22 1.41 -3.56
N THR A 438 10.51 1.85 -4.62
CA THR A 438 10.80 3.10 -5.33
C THR A 438 10.36 4.31 -4.51
N ALA A 439 9.21 4.24 -3.81
CA ALA A 439 8.81 5.28 -2.86
C ALA A 439 9.82 5.42 -1.71
N GLN A 440 10.41 4.31 -1.25
CA GLN A 440 11.52 4.35 -0.29
C GLN A 440 12.75 5.06 -0.87
N LEU A 441 13.12 4.76 -2.12
CA LEU A 441 14.21 5.44 -2.80
C LEU A 441 13.92 6.94 -2.92
N HIS A 442 12.71 7.31 -3.39
CA HIS A 442 12.28 8.70 -3.49
C HIS A 442 12.35 9.42 -2.14
N PHE A 443 11.93 8.77 -1.06
CA PHE A 443 11.99 9.36 0.28
C PHE A 443 13.42 9.74 0.68
N TYR A 444 14.35 8.80 0.61
CA TYR A 444 15.73 9.08 1.02
C TYR A 444 16.45 10.01 0.05
N PHE A 445 16.21 9.87 -1.26
CA PHE A 445 16.74 10.77 -2.26
C PHE A 445 16.24 12.21 -2.03
N GLY A 446 14.94 12.40 -1.85
CA GLY A 446 14.33 13.71 -1.59
C GLY A 446 14.83 14.32 -0.29
N LEU A 447 14.92 13.52 0.79
CA LEU A 447 15.47 13.97 2.06
C LEU A 447 16.91 14.50 1.91
N LEU A 448 17.76 13.73 1.23
CA LEU A 448 19.17 14.10 1.04
C LEU A 448 19.35 15.26 0.05
N LEU A 449 18.51 15.37 -0.96
CA LEU A 449 18.51 16.50 -1.88
C LEU A 449 18.14 17.80 -1.14
N VAL A 450 17.04 17.79 -0.38
CA VAL A 450 16.60 18.96 0.40
C VAL A 450 17.61 19.30 1.48
N ALA A 451 18.18 18.30 2.17
CA ALA A 451 19.25 18.52 3.14
C ALA A 451 20.49 19.14 2.48
N GLY A 452 20.86 18.70 1.28
CA GLY A 452 21.97 19.26 0.52
C GLY A 452 21.75 20.74 0.15
N VAL A 453 20.52 21.10 -0.26
CA VAL A 453 20.13 22.50 -0.51
C VAL A 453 20.19 23.33 0.78
N ALA A 454 19.64 22.80 1.89
CA ALA A 454 19.63 23.48 3.18
C ALA A 454 21.05 23.70 3.71
N LEU A 455 21.93 22.70 3.64
CA LEU A 455 23.33 22.82 4.04
C LEU A 455 24.08 23.86 3.19
N GLY A 456 23.88 23.86 1.87
CA GLY A 456 24.47 24.87 1.00
C GLY A 456 24.01 26.29 1.30
N ARG A 457 22.78 26.45 1.82
CA ARG A 457 22.26 27.76 2.23
C ARG A 457 22.85 28.27 3.54
N TRP A 458 23.16 27.39 4.49
CA TRP A 458 23.55 27.76 5.85
C TRP A 458 25.05 27.64 6.11
N VAL A 459 25.78 26.87 5.31
CA VAL A 459 27.23 26.63 5.47
C VAL A 459 28.06 27.30 4.36
N GLY A 460 27.43 27.57 3.20
CA GLY A 460 28.01 28.33 2.07
C GLY A 460 27.58 29.75 2.11
#